data_7c6df7195bdbd0c930bed1f4bd64728e
#
_entry.id   7c6df7195bdbd0c930bed1f4bd64728e
#
_cell.length_a   1.000
_cell.length_b   1.000
_cell.length_c   1.000
_cell.angle_alpha   90.00
_cell.angle_beta   90.00
_cell.angle_gamma   90.00
#
_symmetry.space_group_name_H-M   'P 1'
#
loop_
_entity.id
_entity.type
_entity.pdbx_description
1 polymer ?
#
loop_
_entity_poly.entity_id
_entity_poly.type
_entity_poly.pdbx_seq_one_letter_code
_entity_poly.pdbx_strand_id
1 'polypeptide(L)'
;MEREYMEFDVVIVGAGPAGLSAACRLKQKAAEAGKEISVCVVEKGSEVGAHILSGAVFEPRALNELFPDWKELGAPLNTPVVRDDIYVLRSPEASTKVPDFFVPKTMHNEGNYIISLGNLCRWLAQQAENLGVEVYPGFAAQEALFDENGVVRGIITGDLGVDREGHPKEGVYTPGMELRGKYTLFAEGCRGHIGKQLIQRFNLDSDADAQHYGIGLKEIWEIDPAKHQPGLVVHTAGWPLDIMSNENTGGSFLYHLENNQVVVGLIVDLSYSNTFLSPFDEFQRLKH
;
A
#
# COMPACT_ATOMS: atom_id res chain seq x y z
N MET A 1 -35.07 4.20 -4.05
CA MET A 1 -34.72 5.63 -4.09
C MET A 1 -33.69 5.76 -5.20
N GLU A 2 -33.86 6.71 -6.11
CA GLU A 2 -32.89 6.96 -7.18
C GLU A 2 -31.65 7.56 -6.52
N ARG A 3 -30.45 7.03 -6.82
CA ARG A 3 -29.18 7.55 -6.27
C ARG A 3 -28.75 8.78 -7.07
N GLU A 4 -28.17 9.76 -6.39
CA GLU A 4 -27.47 10.84 -7.06
C GLU A 4 -26.23 10.30 -7.79
N TYR A 5 -25.83 10.96 -8.88
CA TYR A 5 -24.66 10.52 -9.63
C TYR A 5 -23.80 11.70 -10.08
N MET A 6 -22.52 11.39 -10.26
CA MET A 6 -21.52 12.27 -10.90
C MET A 6 -20.88 11.52 -12.07
N GLU A 7 -20.48 12.26 -13.09
CA GLU A 7 -19.87 11.69 -14.30
C GLU A 7 -18.43 12.16 -14.46
N PHE A 8 -17.55 11.21 -14.78
CA PHE A 8 -16.13 11.42 -15.03
C PHE A 8 -15.67 10.67 -16.28
N ASP A 9 -14.56 11.09 -16.87
CA ASP A 9 -13.90 10.28 -17.89
C ASP A 9 -13.26 9.04 -17.24
N VAL A 10 -12.65 9.21 -16.06
CA VAL A 10 -12.00 8.11 -15.34
C VAL A 10 -12.34 8.17 -13.84
N VAL A 11 -12.82 7.05 -13.32
CA VAL A 11 -13.01 6.81 -11.88
C VAL A 11 -11.92 5.87 -11.40
N ILE A 12 -11.21 6.22 -10.34
CA ILE A 12 -10.14 5.43 -9.74
C ILE A 12 -10.53 5.06 -8.31
N VAL A 13 -10.48 3.78 -7.98
CA VAL A 13 -10.80 3.25 -6.65
C VAL A 13 -9.51 2.94 -5.91
N GLY A 14 -9.25 3.72 -4.86
CA GLY A 14 -8.08 3.60 -4.00
C GLY A 14 -7.02 4.69 -4.25
N ALA A 15 -6.78 5.53 -3.23
CA ALA A 15 -5.75 6.57 -3.21
C ALA A 15 -4.40 6.04 -2.65
N GLY A 16 -4.05 4.81 -3.01
CA GLY A 16 -2.73 4.26 -2.80
C GLY A 16 -1.75 4.69 -3.90
N PRO A 17 -0.48 4.24 -3.83
CA PRO A 17 0.54 4.61 -4.81
C PRO A 17 0.12 4.35 -6.25
N ALA A 18 -0.56 3.22 -6.52
CA ALA A 18 -0.99 2.85 -7.87
C ALA A 18 -2.07 3.79 -8.42
N GLY A 19 -3.13 4.05 -7.63
CA GLY A 19 -4.23 4.91 -8.06
C GLY A 19 -3.80 6.36 -8.25
N LEU A 20 -3.03 6.91 -7.32
CA LEU A 20 -2.55 8.28 -7.40
C LEU A 20 -1.55 8.48 -8.55
N SER A 21 -0.63 7.52 -8.75
CA SER A 21 0.30 7.59 -9.88
C SER A 21 -0.44 7.51 -11.23
N ALA A 22 -1.46 6.67 -11.34
CA ALA A 22 -2.29 6.59 -12.53
C ALA A 22 -3.05 7.91 -12.76
N ALA A 23 -3.63 8.49 -11.72
CA ALA A 23 -4.34 9.76 -11.81
C ALA A 23 -3.42 10.90 -12.31
N CYS A 24 -2.24 11.06 -11.68
CA CYS A 24 -1.25 12.05 -12.09
C CYS A 24 -0.83 11.84 -13.55
N ARG A 25 -0.49 10.59 -13.90
CA ARG A 25 -0.01 10.29 -15.27
C ARG A 25 -1.07 10.52 -16.33
N LEU A 26 -2.33 10.20 -16.05
CA LEU A 26 -3.46 10.47 -16.96
C LEU A 26 -3.61 11.97 -17.21
N LYS A 27 -3.57 12.80 -16.17
CA LYS A 27 -3.67 14.27 -16.32
C LYS A 27 -2.48 14.84 -17.08
N GLN A 28 -1.25 14.37 -16.79
CA GLN A 28 -0.06 14.78 -17.54
C GLN A 28 -0.19 14.43 -19.03
N LYS A 29 -0.60 13.19 -19.35
CA LYS A 29 -0.77 12.76 -20.74
C LYS A 29 -1.90 13.47 -21.45
N ALA A 30 -2.97 13.81 -20.78
CA ALA A 30 -4.04 14.60 -21.34
C ALA A 30 -3.56 16.02 -21.69
N ALA A 31 -2.82 16.66 -20.79
CA ALA A 31 -2.22 17.99 -21.02
C ALA A 31 -1.22 17.95 -22.20
N GLU A 32 -0.33 16.96 -22.27
CA GLU A 32 0.60 16.75 -23.39
C GLU A 32 -0.17 16.62 -24.74
N ALA A 33 -1.35 16.00 -24.72
CA ALA A 33 -2.20 15.81 -25.90
C ALA A 33 -3.14 16.98 -26.19
N GLY A 34 -3.11 18.05 -25.38
CA GLY A 34 -4.03 19.19 -25.50
C GLY A 34 -5.49 18.81 -25.25
N LYS A 35 -5.74 17.79 -24.39
CA LYS A 35 -7.08 17.28 -24.05
C LYS A 35 -7.39 17.58 -22.58
N GLU A 36 -8.63 17.88 -22.30
CA GLU A 36 -9.17 17.90 -20.96
C GLU A 36 -9.86 16.57 -20.66
N ILE A 37 -9.57 16.00 -19.51
CA ILE A 37 -10.28 14.82 -18.98
C ILE A 37 -10.61 15.06 -17.52
N SER A 38 -11.77 14.60 -17.09
CA SER A 38 -12.17 14.58 -15.70
C SER A 38 -11.75 13.25 -15.05
N VAL A 39 -11.04 13.34 -13.92
CA VAL A 39 -10.54 12.18 -13.18
C VAL A 39 -10.91 12.35 -11.71
N CYS A 40 -11.54 11.34 -11.11
CA CYS A 40 -11.71 11.28 -9.66
C CYS A 40 -11.06 10.05 -9.07
N VAL A 41 -10.62 10.19 -7.82
CA VAL A 41 -10.05 9.11 -7.00
C VAL A 41 -10.88 9.02 -5.71
N VAL A 42 -11.43 7.86 -5.42
CA VAL A 42 -12.11 7.60 -4.14
C VAL A 42 -11.21 6.81 -3.20
N GLU A 43 -11.27 7.15 -1.91
CA GLU A 43 -10.49 6.51 -0.85
C GLU A 43 -11.41 6.21 0.34
N LYS A 44 -11.36 4.97 0.84
CA LYS A 44 -12.17 4.55 2.01
C LYS A 44 -11.68 5.15 3.33
N GLY A 45 -10.39 5.45 3.44
CA GLY A 45 -9.80 6.10 4.60
C GLY A 45 -10.30 7.52 4.76
N SER A 46 -10.41 7.98 6.00
CA SER A 46 -10.83 9.37 6.32
C SER A 46 -9.90 10.42 5.72
N GLU A 47 -8.67 10.04 5.43
CA GLU A 47 -7.66 10.80 4.68
C GLU A 47 -6.79 9.86 3.86
N VAL A 48 -6.14 10.36 2.83
CA VAL A 48 -5.18 9.60 2.03
C VAL A 48 -4.01 9.16 2.92
N GLY A 49 -3.65 7.88 2.83
CA GLY A 49 -2.54 7.30 3.59
C GLY A 49 -2.92 6.80 5.00
N ALA A 50 -4.15 7.05 5.49
CA ALA A 50 -4.58 6.61 6.83
C ALA A 50 -4.52 5.09 7.02
N HIS A 51 -4.77 4.32 5.97
CA HIS A 51 -4.74 2.85 6.01
C HIS A 51 -3.42 2.24 5.52
N ILE A 52 -2.41 3.07 5.25
CA ILE A 52 -1.10 2.62 4.80
C ILE A 52 -0.17 2.53 6.01
N LEU A 53 0.09 1.30 6.46
CA LEU A 53 1.11 1.07 7.48
C LEU A 53 2.49 1.29 6.85
N SER A 54 3.21 2.24 7.40
CA SER A 54 4.42 2.80 6.84
C SER A 54 5.69 2.08 7.26
N GLY A 55 6.80 2.54 6.72
CA GLY A 55 8.12 1.95 6.81
C GLY A 55 8.40 1.05 5.62
N ALA A 56 8.96 1.63 4.58
CA ALA A 56 9.33 0.94 3.35
C ALA A 56 10.69 1.43 2.88
N VAL A 57 11.44 0.54 2.24
CA VAL A 57 12.54 0.93 1.37
C VAL A 57 11.94 1.15 -0.02
N PHE A 58 12.17 2.32 -0.57
CA PHE A 58 11.54 2.80 -1.80
C PHE A 58 12.59 3.07 -2.88
N GLU A 59 12.44 2.41 -4.02
CA GLU A 59 13.21 2.69 -5.24
C GLU A 59 12.59 3.88 -5.98
N PRO A 60 13.32 5.00 -6.17
CA PRO A 60 12.74 6.24 -6.68
C PRO A 60 12.52 6.26 -8.19
N ARG A 61 12.84 5.20 -8.94
CA ARG A 61 12.76 5.15 -10.40
C ARG A 61 11.39 5.57 -10.94
N ALA A 62 10.30 4.97 -10.41
CA ALA A 62 8.95 5.31 -10.85
C ALA A 62 8.59 6.77 -10.53
N LEU A 63 9.06 7.29 -9.40
CA LEU A 63 8.86 8.68 -9.03
C LEU A 63 9.67 9.64 -9.93
N ASN A 64 10.92 9.28 -10.29
CA ASN A 64 11.73 10.03 -11.25
C ASN A 64 11.07 10.14 -12.64
N GLU A 65 10.35 9.09 -13.05
CA GLU A 65 9.62 9.09 -14.32
C GLU A 65 8.32 9.91 -14.25
N LEU A 66 7.63 9.88 -13.11
CA LEU A 66 6.35 10.55 -12.92
C LEU A 66 6.53 12.05 -12.64
N PHE A 67 7.47 12.39 -11.77
CA PHE A 67 7.84 13.76 -11.37
C PHE A 67 9.36 13.90 -11.33
N PRO A 68 10.04 14.22 -12.46
CA PRO A 68 11.50 14.38 -12.47
C PRO A 68 12.03 15.41 -11.49
N ASP A 69 11.21 16.39 -11.13
CA ASP A 69 11.45 17.48 -10.20
C ASP A 69 10.89 17.23 -8.78
N TRP A 70 10.68 15.96 -8.41
CA TRP A 70 10.07 15.59 -7.12
C TRP A 70 10.80 16.17 -5.89
N LYS A 71 12.12 16.40 -6.00
CA LYS A 71 12.92 17.00 -4.91
C LYS A 71 12.53 18.45 -4.69
N GLU A 72 12.44 19.21 -5.77
CA GLU A 72 12.02 20.61 -5.78
C GLU A 72 10.55 20.75 -5.34
N LEU A 73 9.72 19.78 -5.68
CA LEU A 73 8.31 19.70 -5.26
C LEU A 73 8.14 19.19 -3.82
N GLY A 74 9.23 18.89 -3.12
CA GLY A 74 9.22 18.53 -1.70
C GLY A 74 8.64 17.14 -1.40
N ALA A 75 8.85 16.15 -2.27
CA ALA A 75 8.48 14.78 -1.97
C ALA A 75 9.18 14.28 -0.70
N PRO A 76 8.49 13.53 0.18
CA PRO A 76 9.00 13.16 1.50
C PRO A 76 10.00 11.98 1.46
N LEU A 77 11.04 12.09 0.64
CA LEU A 77 12.14 11.14 0.53
C LEU A 77 13.39 11.72 1.23
N ASN A 78 13.35 11.77 2.56
CA ASN A 78 14.35 12.49 3.37
C ASN A 78 15.49 11.60 3.86
N THR A 79 15.32 10.27 3.86
CA THR A 79 16.28 9.32 4.44
C THR A 79 16.83 8.39 3.37
N PRO A 80 17.94 8.75 2.69
CA PRO A 80 18.59 7.86 1.74
C PRO A 80 19.17 6.64 2.47
N VAL A 81 19.17 5.48 1.84
CA VAL A 81 19.85 4.29 2.36
C VAL A 81 21.36 4.52 2.31
N VAL A 82 22.01 4.42 3.45
CA VAL A 82 23.47 4.58 3.58
C VAL A 82 24.17 3.27 3.93
N ARG A 83 23.43 2.30 4.46
CA ARG A 83 23.93 0.97 4.77
C ARG A 83 22.81 -0.06 4.70
N ASP A 84 23.10 -1.21 4.11
CA ASP A 84 22.18 -2.32 3.96
C ASP A 84 22.83 -3.60 4.45
N ASP A 85 22.32 -4.16 5.53
CA ASP A 85 22.88 -5.33 6.19
C ASP A 85 21.89 -6.51 6.14
N ILE A 86 22.37 -7.70 5.85
CA ILE A 86 21.57 -8.93 5.91
C ILE A 86 22.14 -9.87 6.97
N TYR A 87 21.29 -10.36 7.86
CA TYR A 87 21.68 -11.29 8.92
C TYR A 87 20.86 -12.57 8.88
N VAL A 88 21.51 -13.67 9.22
CA VAL A 88 20.86 -14.92 9.60
C VAL A 88 20.85 -14.98 11.14
N LEU A 89 19.66 -14.95 11.72
CA LEU A 89 19.45 -15.08 13.15
C LEU A 89 19.36 -16.58 13.49
N ARG A 90 20.13 -17.03 14.47
CA ARG A 90 20.17 -18.44 14.91
C ARG A 90 19.50 -18.63 16.27
N SER A 91 19.56 -17.63 17.13
CA SER A 91 18.96 -17.60 18.46
C SER A 91 18.81 -16.13 18.90
N PRO A 92 18.19 -15.84 20.06
CA PRO A 92 18.14 -14.49 20.61
C PRO A 92 19.53 -13.82 20.74
N GLU A 93 20.57 -14.59 20.99
CA GLU A 93 21.93 -14.09 21.25
C GLU A 93 22.90 -14.28 20.08
N ALA A 94 22.47 -14.98 19.00
CA ALA A 94 23.40 -15.38 17.94
C ALA A 94 22.90 -14.99 16.55
N SER A 95 23.68 -14.16 15.87
CA SER A 95 23.45 -13.80 14.47
C SER A 95 24.72 -13.93 13.65
N THR A 96 24.57 -14.05 12.34
CA THR A 96 25.66 -14.04 11.39
C THR A 96 25.35 -13.08 10.26
N LYS A 97 26.18 -12.07 10.05
CA LYS A 97 26.07 -11.17 8.90
C LYS A 97 26.42 -11.95 7.62
N VAL A 98 25.56 -11.83 6.61
CA VAL A 98 25.86 -12.34 5.27
C VAL A 98 26.84 -11.39 4.60
N PRO A 99 28.02 -11.87 4.15
CA PRO A 99 28.95 -11.02 3.42
C PRO A 99 28.33 -10.46 2.13
N ASP A 100 28.57 -9.19 1.83
CA ASP A 100 27.91 -8.45 0.74
C ASP A 100 28.07 -9.14 -0.63
N PHE A 101 29.18 -9.83 -0.87
CA PHE A 101 29.42 -10.54 -2.14
C PHE A 101 28.55 -11.79 -2.35
N PHE A 102 27.88 -12.29 -1.31
CA PHE A 102 26.87 -13.35 -1.41
C PHE A 102 25.44 -12.80 -1.58
N VAL A 103 25.24 -11.51 -1.37
CA VAL A 103 23.93 -10.87 -1.49
C VAL A 103 23.63 -10.63 -2.96
N PRO A 104 22.50 -11.13 -3.49
CA PRO A 104 22.10 -10.86 -4.87
C PRO A 104 21.92 -9.35 -5.10
N LYS A 105 22.33 -8.86 -6.27
CA LYS A 105 22.22 -7.42 -6.63
C LYS A 105 20.82 -6.86 -6.47
N THR A 106 19.78 -7.68 -6.69
CA THR A 106 18.37 -7.31 -6.54
C THR A 106 17.93 -7.05 -5.11
N MET A 107 18.75 -7.43 -4.14
CA MET A 107 18.50 -7.19 -2.71
C MET A 107 19.28 -5.99 -2.17
N HIS A 108 20.14 -5.37 -2.97
CA HIS A 108 20.86 -4.16 -2.59
C HIS A 108 19.97 -2.93 -2.69
N ASN A 109 20.03 -2.07 -1.68
CA ASN A 109 19.18 -0.88 -1.57
C ASN A 109 19.97 0.43 -1.76
N GLU A 110 21.15 0.38 -2.32
CA GLU A 110 21.93 1.58 -2.67
C GLU A 110 21.15 2.46 -3.65
N GLY A 111 21.00 3.75 -3.33
CA GLY A 111 20.21 4.70 -4.12
C GLY A 111 18.72 4.71 -3.81
N ASN A 112 18.24 3.82 -2.94
CA ASN A 112 16.88 3.80 -2.44
C ASN A 112 16.72 4.71 -1.21
N TYR A 113 15.49 4.90 -0.75
CA TYR A 113 15.13 5.73 0.39
C TYR A 113 14.27 4.96 1.38
N ILE A 114 14.47 5.20 2.67
CA ILE A 114 13.56 4.72 3.72
C ILE A 114 12.49 5.80 3.87
N ILE A 115 11.24 5.43 3.65
CA ILE A 115 10.12 6.39 3.62
C ILE A 115 8.92 5.96 4.47
N SER A 116 8.09 6.94 4.79
CA SER A 116 6.69 6.72 5.11
C SER A 116 5.87 6.67 3.82
N LEU A 117 5.38 5.49 3.45
CA LEU A 117 4.56 5.35 2.24
C LEU A 117 3.23 6.12 2.37
N GLY A 118 2.69 6.25 3.58
CA GLY A 118 1.52 7.09 3.85
C GLY A 118 1.78 8.56 3.54
N ASN A 119 2.95 9.09 3.94
CA ASN A 119 3.34 10.46 3.64
C ASN A 119 3.56 10.67 2.14
N LEU A 120 4.16 9.70 1.45
CA LEU A 120 4.31 9.75 -0.01
C LEU A 120 2.93 9.78 -0.70
N CYS A 121 1.96 9.00 -0.24
CA CYS A 121 0.61 9.02 -0.80
C CYS A 121 -0.10 10.36 -0.55
N ARG A 122 0.05 10.97 0.62
CA ARG A 122 -0.47 12.32 0.88
C ARG A 122 0.12 13.36 -0.07
N TRP A 123 1.44 13.30 -0.26
CA TRP A 123 2.12 14.17 -1.21
C TRP A 123 1.65 13.92 -2.67
N LEU A 124 1.52 12.65 -3.09
CA LEU A 124 1.00 12.32 -4.42
C LEU A 124 -0.45 12.79 -4.62
N ALA A 125 -1.29 12.71 -3.58
CA ALA A 125 -2.66 13.24 -3.64
C ALA A 125 -2.65 14.75 -3.87
N GLN A 126 -1.78 15.48 -3.16
CA GLN A 126 -1.62 16.93 -3.40
C GLN A 126 -1.16 17.22 -4.84
N GLN A 127 -0.23 16.41 -5.39
CA GLN A 127 0.18 16.60 -6.79
C GLN A 127 -0.96 16.27 -7.75
N ALA A 128 -1.77 15.26 -7.46
CA ALA A 128 -2.94 14.91 -8.27
C ALA A 128 -3.97 16.05 -8.26
N GLU A 129 -4.27 16.63 -7.10
CA GLU A 129 -5.16 17.79 -6.97
C GLU A 129 -4.61 19.02 -7.72
N ASN A 130 -3.31 19.29 -7.64
CA ASN A 130 -2.65 20.36 -8.39
C ASN A 130 -2.79 20.18 -9.92
N LEU A 131 -2.88 18.94 -10.38
CA LEU A 131 -3.13 18.58 -11.79
C LEU A 131 -4.63 18.58 -12.15
N GLY A 132 -5.53 18.91 -11.20
CA GLY A 132 -6.98 18.95 -11.40
C GLY A 132 -7.65 17.57 -11.32
N VAL A 133 -7.13 16.67 -10.52
CA VAL A 133 -7.82 15.42 -10.11
C VAL A 133 -8.69 15.72 -8.90
N GLU A 134 -9.90 15.20 -8.87
CA GLU A 134 -10.77 15.28 -7.70
C GLU A 134 -10.51 14.07 -6.79
N VAL A 135 -10.02 14.33 -5.56
CA VAL A 135 -9.70 13.27 -4.58
C VAL A 135 -10.74 13.29 -3.46
N TYR A 136 -11.41 12.17 -3.26
CA TYR A 136 -12.50 12.01 -2.30
C TYR A 136 -12.13 11.01 -1.19
N PRO A 137 -11.45 11.45 -0.12
CA PRO A 137 -11.26 10.60 1.06
C PRO A 137 -12.58 10.45 1.85
N GLY A 138 -12.72 9.32 2.55
CA GLY A 138 -13.93 8.98 3.30
C GLY A 138 -15.03 8.32 2.46
N PHE A 139 -14.84 8.19 1.15
CA PHE A 139 -15.80 7.56 0.24
C PHE A 139 -15.34 6.15 -0.15
N ALA A 140 -15.93 5.15 0.51
CA ALA A 140 -15.66 3.76 0.17
C ALA A 140 -16.49 3.33 -1.05
N ALA A 141 -15.82 2.81 -2.08
CA ALA A 141 -16.50 2.10 -3.15
C ALA A 141 -17.06 0.78 -2.61
N GLN A 142 -18.35 0.58 -2.68
CA GLN A 142 -19.04 -0.61 -2.17
C GLN A 142 -19.31 -1.63 -3.25
N GLU A 143 -19.73 -1.17 -4.42
CA GLU A 143 -20.11 -2.02 -5.55
C GLU A 143 -19.59 -1.45 -6.86
N ALA A 144 -19.31 -2.33 -7.83
CA ALA A 144 -19.09 -1.91 -9.21
C ALA A 144 -20.44 -1.64 -9.89
N LEU A 145 -20.53 -0.52 -10.59
CA LEU A 145 -21.71 -0.16 -11.39
C LEU A 145 -21.61 -0.82 -12.77
N PHE A 146 -22.64 -1.53 -13.17
CA PHE A 146 -22.73 -2.20 -14.48
C PHE A 146 -23.89 -1.64 -15.30
N ASP A 147 -23.71 -1.59 -16.62
CA ASP A 147 -24.82 -1.36 -17.54
C ASP A 147 -25.61 -2.66 -17.81
N GLU A 148 -26.67 -2.54 -18.62
CA GLU A 148 -27.52 -3.65 -19.02
C GLU A 148 -26.80 -4.78 -19.77
N ASN A 149 -25.65 -4.48 -20.36
CA ASN A 149 -24.78 -5.44 -21.07
C ASN A 149 -23.71 -6.04 -20.14
N GLY A 150 -23.70 -5.67 -18.85
CA GLY A 150 -22.71 -6.13 -17.87
C GLY A 150 -21.34 -5.46 -17.98
N VAL A 151 -21.24 -4.33 -18.69
CA VAL A 151 -20.03 -3.53 -18.79
C VAL A 151 -19.90 -2.64 -17.54
N VAL A 152 -18.70 -2.56 -16.98
CA VAL A 152 -18.41 -1.66 -15.85
C VAL A 152 -18.54 -0.21 -16.30
N ARG A 153 -19.33 0.58 -15.56
CA ARG A 153 -19.62 2.00 -15.81
C ARG A 153 -19.24 2.91 -14.64
N GLY A 154 -18.58 2.39 -13.65
CA GLY A 154 -18.19 3.15 -12.46
C GLY A 154 -18.33 2.33 -11.20
N ILE A 155 -18.64 3.03 -10.12
CA ILE A 155 -18.84 2.45 -8.79
C ILE A 155 -20.04 3.08 -8.09
N ILE A 156 -20.52 2.39 -7.07
CA ILE A 156 -21.50 2.90 -6.11
C ILE A 156 -20.75 3.04 -4.76
N THR A 157 -20.86 4.20 -4.15
CA THR A 157 -20.29 4.43 -2.80
C THR A 157 -21.22 3.83 -1.73
N GLY A 158 -20.66 3.53 -0.56
CA GLY A 158 -21.43 3.00 0.55
C GLY A 158 -22.48 3.99 1.08
N ASP A 159 -23.61 3.45 1.52
CA ASP A 159 -24.61 4.22 2.24
C ASP A 159 -24.05 4.67 3.60
N LEU A 160 -24.35 5.89 4.01
CA LEU A 160 -23.97 6.43 5.31
C LEU A 160 -25.15 6.37 6.29
N GLY A 161 -24.85 6.34 7.60
CA GLY A 161 -25.88 6.32 8.62
C GLY A 161 -26.71 5.02 8.64
N VAL A 162 -26.09 3.89 8.35
CA VAL A 162 -26.67 2.54 8.52
C VAL A 162 -26.23 1.91 9.85
N ASP A 163 -26.99 0.94 10.35
CA ASP A 163 -26.59 0.07 11.45
C ASP A 163 -25.65 -1.06 11.00
N ARG A 164 -25.32 -1.99 11.90
CA ARG A 164 -24.43 -3.12 11.59
C ARG A 164 -25.05 -4.13 10.61
N GLU A 165 -26.35 -4.16 10.54
CA GLU A 165 -27.16 -5.01 9.67
C GLU A 165 -27.45 -4.34 8.33
N GLY A 166 -27.03 -3.06 8.14
CA GLY A 166 -27.21 -2.28 6.92
C GLY A 166 -28.55 -1.52 6.82
N HIS A 167 -29.32 -1.46 7.92
CA HIS A 167 -30.60 -0.73 7.91
C HIS A 167 -30.38 0.77 8.13
N PRO A 168 -31.12 1.62 7.42
CA PRO A 168 -31.07 3.07 7.58
C PRO A 168 -31.40 3.51 9.01
N LYS A 169 -30.58 4.37 9.60
CA LYS A 169 -30.86 5.05 10.87
C LYS A 169 -31.62 6.34 10.60
N GLU A 170 -32.69 6.55 11.36
CA GLU A 170 -33.52 7.75 11.21
C GLU A 170 -32.73 9.02 11.48
N GLY A 171 -32.87 10.02 10.61
CA GLY A 171 -32.26 11.35 10.71
C GLY A 171 -30.78 11.45 10.34
N VAL A 172 -30.08 10.32 10.03
CA VAL A 172 -28.66 10.33 9.66
C VAL A 172 -28.34 9.49 8.41
N TYR A 173 -29.34 8.81 7.87
CA TYR A 173 -29.17 8.02 6.65
C TYR A 173 -28.97 8.90 5.44
N THR A 174 -27.95 8.61 4.66
CA THR A 174 -27.67 9.19 3.35
C THR A 174 -27.33 8.06 2.40
N PRO A 175 -28.08 7.90 1.28
CA PRO A 175 -27.76 6.90 0.29
C PRO A 175 -26.43 7.21 -0.36
N GLY A 176 -25.66 6.16 -0.67
CA GLY A 176 -24.47 6.30 -1.47
C GLY A 176 -24.79 6.81 -2.87
N MET A 177 -23.82 7.38 -3.54
CA MET A 177 -23.93 7.94 -4.88
C MET A 177 -23.27 7.06 -5.94
N GLU A 178 -23.67 7.23 -7.18
CA GLU A 178 -23.00 6.61 -8.31
C GLU A 178 -21.91 7.54 -8.84
N LEU A 179 -20.69 7.02 -8.97
CA LEU A 179 -19.61 7.68 -9.72
C LEU A 179 -19.47 6.95 -11.05
N ARG A 180 -19.99 7.56 -12.09
CA ARG A 180 -20.01 7.00 -13.43
C ARG A 180 -18.76 7.39 -14.20
N GLY A 181 -18.12 6.42 -14.86
CA GLY A 181 -16.89 6.65 -15.62
C GLY A 181 -16.91 5.98 -16.98
N LYS A 182 -16.25 6.59 -17.96
CA LYS A 182 -15.95 5.91 -19.23
C LYS A 182 -14.97 4.76 -19.00
N TYR A 183 -14.06 4.94 -18.04
CA TYR A 183 -13.14 3.92 -17.54
C TYR A 183 -13.14 3.92 -16.02
N THR A 184 -12.98 2.72 -15.44
CA THR A 184 -12.86 2.55 -13.99
C THR A 184 -11.59 1.75 -13.68
N LEU A 185 -10.69 2.31 -12.87
CA LEU A 185 -9.47 1.66 -12.41
C LEU A 185 -9.66 1.20 -10.97
N PHE A 186 -9.49 -0.10 -10.73
CA PHE A 186 -9.55 -0.68 -9.38
C PHE A 186 -8.13 -0.82 -8.83
N ALA A 187 -7.70 0.16 -8.05
CA ALA A 187 -6.37 0.26 -7.43
C ALA A 187 -6.43 -0.02 -5.93
N GLU A 188 -7.24 -0.99 -5.52
CA GLU A 188 -7.60 -1.31 -4.15
C GLU A 188 -6.53 -2.12 -3.38
N GLY A 189 -5.41 -2.44 -4.01
CA GLY A 189 -4.37 -3.31 -3.47
C GLY A 189 -4.67 -4.80 -3.68
N CYS A 190 -3.83 -5.66 -3.08
CA CYS A 190 -3.83 -7.11 -3.32
C CYS A 190 -5.10 -7.83 -2.87
N ARG A 191 -5.91 -7.24 -1.99
CA ARG A 191 -7.16 -7.81 -1.48
C ARG A 191 -8.32 -6.83 -1.56
N GLY A 192 -8.41 -6.17 -2.70
CA GLY A 192 -9.49 -5.24 -3.01
C GLY A 192 -10.87 -5.86 -2.80
N HIS A 193 -11.80 -5.09 -2.25
CA HIS A 193 -13.17 -5.52 -1.98
C HIS A 193 -13.93 -5.79 -3.29
N ILE A 194 -13.93 -4.81 -4.19
CA ILE A 194 -14.60 -4.94 -5.50
C ILE A 194 -13.77 -5.83 -6.42
N GLY A 195 -12.43 -5.75 -6.35
CA GLY A 195 -11.54 -6.59 -7.13
C GLY A 195 -11.86 -8.08 -7.03
N LYS A 196 -12.20 -8.57 -5.83
CA LYS A 196 -12.64 -9.97 -5.64
C LYS A 196 -13.94 -10.30 -6.36
N GLN A 197 -14.89 -9.38 -6.35
CA GLN A 197 -16.18 -9.55 -7.06
C GLN A 197 -15.96 -9.59 -8.58
N LEU A 198 -15.07 -8.72 -9.09
CA LEU A 198 -14.73 -8.67 -10.52
C LEU A 198 -13.97 -9.92 -10.98
N ILE A 199 -13.01 -10.39 -10.16
CA ILE A 199 -12.28 -11.63 -10.42
C ILE A 199 -13.29 -12.79 -10.58
N GLN A 200 -14.21 -12.94 -9.63
CA GLN A 200 -15.24 -13.98 -9.68
C GLN A 200 -16.19 -13.80 -10.86
N ARG A 201 -16.66 -12.57 -11.12
CA ARG A 201 -17.63 -12.29 -12.17
C ARG A 201 -17.09 -12.54 -13.57
N PHE A 202 -15.84 -12.16 -13.81
CA PHE A 202 -15.19 -12.23 -15.12
C PHE A 202 -14.18 -13.38 -15.23
N ASN A 203 -14.09 -14.25 -14.20
CA ASN A 203 -13.16 -15.37 -14.15
C ASN A 203 -11.71 -14.96 -14.45
N LEU A 204 -11.26 -13.86 -13.83
CA LEU A 204 -9.97 -13.24 -14.15
C LEU A 204 -8.76 -14.02 -13.61
N ASP A 205 -8.98 -15.03 -12.79
CA ASP A 205 -7.96 -15.90 -12.19
C ASP A 205 -7.94 -17.33 -12.77
N SER A 206 -8.64 -17.55 -13.89
CA SER A 206 -8.75 -18.89 -14.52
C SER A 206 -7.40 -19.52 -14.86
N ASP A 207 -6.43 -18.70 -15.23
CA ASP A 207 -5.09 -19.12 -15.65
C ASP A 207 -4.01 -18.73 -14.60
N ALA A 208 -4.44 -18.33 -13.39
CA ALA A 208 -3.52 -17.92 -12.35
C ALA A 208 -3.07 -19.12 -11.49
N ASP A 209 -1.80 -19.14 -11.11
CA ASP A 209 -1.29 -20.05 -10.10
C ASP A 209 -1.86 -19.74 -8.70
N ALA A 210 -1.81 -20.73 -7.80
CA ALA A 210 -2.20 -20.55 -6.42
C ALA A 210 -1.36 -19.43 -5.77
N GLN A 211 -2.04 -18.45 -5.16
CA GLN A 211 -1.36 -17.35 -4.49
C GLN A 211 -0.77 -17.80 -3.15
N HIS A 212 0.46 -17.35 -2.89
CA HIS A 212 1.10 -17.46 -1.59
C HIS A 212 0.92 -16.15 -0.82
N TYR A 213 0.59 -16.26 0.46
CA TYR A 213 0.33 -15.11 1.32
C TYR A 213 1.27 -15.09 2.50
N GLY A 214 1.77 -13.91 2.82
CA GLY A 214 2.47 -13.62 4.07
C GLY A 214 1.66 -12.64 4.92
N ILE A 215 1.74 -12.78 6.23
CA ILE A 215 1.28 -11.76 7.16
C ILE A 215 2.48 -10.96 7.66
N GLY A 216 2.37 -9.63 7.61
CA GLY A 216 3.37 -8.72 8.16
C GLY A 216 2.87 -8.02 9.41
N LEU A 217 3.66 -8.07 10.47
CA LEU A 217 3.47 -7.26 11.67
C LEU A 217 4.56 -6.20 11.71
N LYS A 218 4.18 -4.96 12.03
CA LYS A 218 5.10 -3.82 12.08
C LYS A 218 4.82 -2.96 13.28
N GLU A 219 5.90 -2.39 13.83
CA GLU A 219 5.84 -1.35 14.85
C GLU A 219 6.80 -0.21 14.46
N ILE A 220 6.43 1.01 14.83
CA ILE A 220 7.31 2.18 14.74
C ILE A 220 7.68 2.56 16.17
N TRP A 221 8.97 2.67 16.42
CA TRP A 221 9.52 3.00 17.71
C TRP A 221 10.32 4.29 17.62
N GLU A 222 10.24 5.11 18.66
CA GLU A 222 11.17 6.18 18.92
C GLU A 222 12.27 5.63 19.82
N ILE A 223 13.54 5.81 19.42
CA ILE A 223 14.69 5.27 20.13
C ILE A 223 15.62 6.38 20.62
N ASP A 224 16.54 6.01 21.52
CA ASP A 224 17.60 6.90 21.98
C ASP A 224 18.40 7.43 20.77
N PRO A 225 18.53 8.77 20.60
CA PRO A 225 19.30 9.37 19.53
C PRO A 225 20.74 8.83 19.41
N ALA A 226 21.36 8.42 20.52
CA ALA A 226 22.71 7.86 20.51
C ALA A 226 22.79 6.47 19.83
N LYS A 227 21.66 5.78 19.69
CA LYS A 227 21.54 4.47 19.02
C LYS A 227 21.02 4.59 17.60
N HIS A 228 20.53 5.76 17.22
CA HIS A 228 19.92 5.98 15.92
C HIS A 228 20.98 6.07 14.82
N GLN A 229 20.76 5.38 13.70
CA GLN A 229 21.63 5.33 12.53
C GLN A 229 20.83 5.61 11.26
N PRO A 230 20.49 6.88 10.95
CA PRO A 230 19.63 7.23 9.82
C PRO A 230 20.12 6.58 8.51
N GLY A 231 19.21 5.96 7.78
CA GLY A 231 19.55 5.29 6.51
C GLY A 231 20.08 3.87 6.64
N LEU A 232 20.15 3.32 7.86
CA LEU A 232 20.44 1.90 8.06
C LEU A 232 19.20 1.05 7.71
N VAL A 233 19.41 0.07 6.84
CA VAL A 233 18.47 -1.00 6.49
C VAL A 233 19.03 -2.31 6.98
N VAL A 234 18.25 -3.08 7.72
CA VAL A 234 18.59 -4.43 8.14
C VAL A 234 17.49 -5.38 7.73
N HIS A 235 17.85 -6.44 7.02
CA HIS A 235 16.98 -7.58 6.74
C HIS A 235 17.51 -8.81 7.46
N THR A 236 16.60 -9.67 7.92
CA THR A 236 16.98 -10.91 8.59
C THR A 236 16.15 -12.09 8.14
N ALA A 237 16.73 -13.29 8.29
CA ALA A 237 16.02 -14.55 8.15
C ALA A 237 16.40 -15.48 9.30
N GLY A 238 15.58 -16.48 9.61
CA GLY A 238 15.79 -17.42 10.69
C GLY A 238 15.03 -17.06 11.96
N TRP A 239 15.68 -17.26 13.13
CA TRP A 239 15.02 -17.06 14.42
C TRP A 239 14.20 -15.75 14.47
N PRO A 240 12.99 -15.73 15.07
CA PRO A 240 12.30 -16.82 15.78
C PRO A 240 11.61 -17.85 14.87
N LEU A 241 11.65 -17.61 13.56
CA LEU A 241 11.19 -18.54 12.54
C LEU A 241 12.33 -19.48 12.10
N ASP A 242 12.02 -20.46 11.24
CA ASP A 242 12.99 -21.39 10.71
C ASP A 242 13.34 -21.02 9.26
N ILE A 243 14.63 -21.04 8.92
CA ILE A 243 15.12 -20.80 7.56
C ILE A 243 15.25 -22.10 6.74
N MET A 244 15.31 -23.24 7.43
CA MET A 244 15.66 -24.53 6.82
C MET A 244 14.46 -25.45 6.64
N SER A 245 13.37 -25.21 7.34
CA SER A 245 12.14 -26.00 7.22
C SER A 245 11.03 -25.20 6.56
N ASN A 246 10.15 -25.87 5.84
CA ASN A 246 8.94 -25.25 5.31
C ASN A 246 7.84 -25.11 6.37
N GLU A 247 8.16 -25.34 7.65
CA GLU A 247 7.15 -25.36 8.72
C GLU A 247 6.73 -23.96 9.14
N ASN A 248 7.64 -22.98 9.08
CA ASN A 248 7.39 -21.60 9.51
C ASN A 248 8.39 -20.62 8.90
N THR A 249 8.32 -20.44 7.58
CA THR A 249 9.21 -19.54 6.85
C THR A 249 8.80 -18.07 7.00
N GLY A 250 9.78 -17.19 6.90
CA GLY A 250 9.58 -15.75 6.94
C GLY A 250 10.88 -15.00 7.16
N GLY A 251 10.76 -13.75 7.53
CA GLY A 251 11.90 -12.89 7.80
C GLY A 251 11.51 -11.63 8.54
N SER A 252 12.51 -10.90 9.00
CA SER A 252 12.27 -9.64 9.68
C SER A 252 13.12 -8.50 9.10
N PHE A 253 12.79 -7.31 9.50
CA PHE A 253 13.53 -6.12 9.09
C PHE A 253 13.55 -5.06 10.20
N LEU A 254 14.59 -4.22 10.17
CA LEU A 254 14.72 -3.03 10.97
C LEU A 254 15.22 -1.90 10.07
N TYR A 255 14.46 -0.79 10.00
CA TYR A 255 14.84 0.39 9.22
C TYR A 255 14.94 1.61 10.11
N HIS A 256 16.03 2.36 10.00
CA HIS A 256 16.21 3.63 10.71
C HIS A 256 15.73 4.79 9.82
N LEU A 257 14.59 5.37 10.17
CA LEU A 257 13.97 6.51 9.49
C LEU A 257 14.59 7.83 9.95
N GLU A 258 13.89 8.92 9.68
CA GLU A 258 14.16 10.25 10.26
C GLU A 258 13.64 10.34 11.71
N ASN A 259 13.98 11.43 12.43
CA ASN A 259 13.44 11.78 13.74
C ASN A 259 13.61 10.69 14.84
N ASN A 260 14.73 10.00 14.88
CA ASN A 260 15.01 8.91 15.83
C ASN A 260 14.00 7.76 15.79
N GLN A 261 13.30 7.61 14.69
CA GLN A 261 12.35 6.53 14.51
C GLN A 261 12.99 5.31 13.86
N VAL A 262 12.56 4.15 14.31
CA VAL A 262 12.86 2.87 13.66
C VAL A 262 11.58 2.10 13.39
N VAL A 263 11.54 1.41 12.26
CA VAL A 263 10.46 0.47 11.95
C VAL A 263 11.01 -0.93 12.12
N VAL A 264 10.33 -1.73 12.93
CA VAL A 264 10.61 -3.16 13.11
C VAL A 264 9.44 -3.95 12.55
N GLY A 265 9.71 -5.00 11.80
CA GLY A 265 8.67 -5.86 11.26
C GLY A 265 9.08 -7.31 11.16
N LEU A 266 8.09 -8.19 11.26
CA LEU A 266 8.19 -9.62 11.01
C LEU A 266 7.17 -10.01 9.95
N ILE A 267 7.60 -10.76 8.96
CA ILE A 267 6.76 -11.37 7.95
C ILE A 267 6.76 -12.88 8.17
N VAL A 268 5.59 -13.47 8.22
CA VAL A 268 5.41 -14.93 8.33
C VAL A 268 4.64 -15.42 7.11
N ASP A 269 5.17 -16.41 6.42
CA ASP A 269 4.45 -17.10 5.35
C ASP A 269 3.22 -17.81 5.94
N LEU A 270 2.04 -17.61 5.36
CA LEU A 270 0.80 -18.23 5.84
C LEU A 270 0.64 -19.70 5.44
N SER A 271 1.58 -20.25 4.68
CA SER A 271 1.61 -21.69 4.34
C SER A 271 2.30 -22.55 5.41
N TYR A 272 2.52 -22.03 6.62
CA TYR A 272 3.16 -22.78 7.70
C TYR A 272 2.31 -23.99 8.14
N SER A 273 2.98 -25.08 8.48
CA SER A 273 2.35 -26.34 8.92
C SER A 273 2.11 -26.41 10.44
N ASN A 274 2.81 -25.59 11.22
CA ASN A 274 2.66 -25.54 12.66
C ASN A 274 1.38 -24.79 13.07
N THR A 275 0.32 -25.53 13.37
CA THR A 275 -0.98 -24.95 13.74
C THR A 275 -0.99 -24.19 15.07
N PHE A 276 0.06 -24.30 15.87
CA PHE A 276 0.23 -23.59 17.14
C PHE A 276 1.06 -22.30 17.01
N LEU A 277 1.57 -22.01 15.81
CA LEU A 277 2.33 -20.79 15.58
C LEU A 277 1.43 -19.57 15.65
N SER A 278 1.81 -18.60 16.50
CA SER A 278 1.19 -17.29 16.58
C SER A 278 2.17 -16.26 16.00
N PRO A 279 1.90 -15.68 14.83
CA PRO A 279 2.78 -14.66 14.25
C PRO A 279 3.05 -13.47 15.20
N PHE A 280 2.05 -13.10 16.01
CA PHE A 280 2.21 -12.03 16.99
C PHE A 280 3.20 -12.41 18.10
N ASP A 281 3.10 -13.62 18.66
CA ASP A 281 4.00 -14.08 19.71
C ASP A 281 5.43 -14.25 19.19
N GLU A 282 5.60 -14.73 17.95
CA GLU A 282 6.90 -14.79 17.30
C GLU A 282 7.49 -13.39 17.10
N PHE A 283 6.65 -12.40 16.76
CA PHE A 283 7.11 -11.02 16.69
C PHE A 283 7.51 -10.46 18.05
N GLN A 284 6.82 -10.83 19.14
CA GLN A 284 7.27 -10.46 20.49
C GLN A 284 8.62 -11.10 20.82
N ARG A 285 8.80 -12.38 20.50
CA ARG A 285 10.08 -13.08 20.69
C ARG A 285 11.24 -12.43 19.94
N LEU A 286 11.01 -11.98 18.71
CA LEU A 286 12.02 -11.29 17.90
C LEU A 286 12.59 -10.02 18.59
N LYS A 287 11.76 -9.34 19.38
CA LYS A 287 12.12 -8.06 20.02
C LYS A 287 12.93 -8.21 21.31
N HIS A 288 13.06 -9.41 21.84
CA HIS A 288 13.81 -9.75 23.05
C HIS A 288 15.14 -10.41 22.72
#